data_f9c57fb8d0e0aa9c258106db71b78b87
#
_entry.id   f9c57fb8d0e0aa9c258106db71b78b87
#
_cell.length_a   1.000
_cell.length_b   1.000
_cell.length_c   1.000
_cell.angle_alpha   90.00
_cell.angle_beta   90.00
_cell.angle_gamma   90.00
#
_symmetry.space_group_name_H-M   'P 1'
#
loop_
_entity.id
_entity.type
_entity.pdbx_description
1 polymer ?
#
loop_
_entity_poly.entity_id
_entity_poly.type
_entity_poly.pdbx_seq_one_letter_code
_entity_poly.pdbx_strand_id
1 'polypeptide(L)'
;MNDLPTLSEEEIQEWTDSRSFSRGESYYEDGAIANPRTQGMQLLGDCRGSAPAPYRVTVMLGEDGIAAASCSCPVGGGCKHCVALLLTWLYEPESFVTQEMTQKRLADRSREELVALIEQMISHYPDLADLLEMPIAGVSAPSSGLDPAVIRRQVSNAMDNAGYDDWRGGYSDPSTQLYAIAQQGDRYLAAGEWANAVVVYVALAEEVMGSYEDI
;
A
#
# COMPACT_ATOMS: atom_id res chain seq x y z
N MET A 1 -12.86 16.90 -4.21
CA MET A 1 -12.09 16.77 -5.47
C MET A 1 -10.67 16.46 -5.05
N ASN A 2 -10.12 15.32 -5.46
CA ASN A 2 -8.73 15.01 -5.18
C ASN A 2 -7.88 16.01 -5.99
N ASP A 3 -7.19 16.93 -5.29
CA ASP A 3 -6.22 17.85 -5.90
C ASP A 3 -4.90 17.11 -6.20
N LEU A 4 -5.00 15.93 -6.85
CA LEU A 4 -3.81 15.27 -7.37
C LEU A 4 -3.29 16.07 -8.56
N PRO A 5 -1.97 16.29 -8.64
CA PRO A 5 -1.39 17.04 -9.75
C PRO A 5 -1.67 16.35 -11.09
N THR A 6 -1.89 17.15 -12.09
CA THR A 6 -1.92 16.69 -13.48
C THR A 6 -0.51 16.39 -13.91
N LEU A 7 -0.28 15.21 -14.46
CA LEU A 7 0.98 14.83 -15.08
C LEU A 7 0.88 14.95 -16.60
N SER A 8 2.00 15.20 -17.24
CA SER A 8 2.17 15.05 -18.68
C SER A 8 2.95 13.77 -19.01
N GLU A 9 2.84 13.31 -20.23
CA GLU A 9 3.62 12.17 -20.70
C GLU A 9 5.12 12.47 -20.71
N GLU A 10 5.49 13.72 -21.03
CA GLU A 10 6.87 14.19 -21.03
C GLU A 10 7.49 14.10 -19.64
N GLU A 11 6.77 14.50 -18.58
CA GLU A 11 7.21 14.37 -17.19
C GLU A 11 7.43 12.90 -16.79
N ILE A 12 6.57 11.99 -17.23
CA ILE A 12 6.73 10.55 -16.97
C ILE A 12 7.95 10.02 -17.72
N GLN A 13 8.18 10.48 -18.96
CA GLN A 13 9.30 10.06 -19.78
C GLN A 13 10.65 10.57 -19.23
N GLU A 14 10.70 11.80 -18.73
CA GLU A 14 11.89 12.37 -18.10
C GLU A 14 12.21 11.73 -16.74
N TRP A 15 11.17 11.28 -16.03
CA TRP A 15 11.33 10.65 -14.71
C TRP A 15 11.99 9.27 -14.76
N THR A 16 11.93 8.53 -15.88
CA THR A 16 12.44 7.17 -16.01
C THR A 16 13.37 7.02 -17.20
N ASP A 17 14.00 5.85 -17.36
CA ASP A 17 14.78 5.56 -18.56
C ASP A 17 13.90 5.21 -19.77
N SER A 18 14.37 5.49 -20.98
CA SER A 18 13.61 5.29 -22.22
C SER A 18 13.16 3.84 -22.44
N ARG A 19 13.89 2.85 -21.93
CA ARG A 19 13.52 1.43 -22.04
C ARG A 19 12.39 1.08 -21.10
N SER A 20 12.43 1.57 -19.86
CA SER A 20 11.36 1.40 -18.89
C SER A 20 10.10 2.11 -19.36
N PHE A 21 10.22 3.30 -19.94
CA PHE A 21 9.10 4.04 -20.51
C PHE A 21 8.43 3.24 -21.63
N SER A 22 9.13 2.90 -22.71
CA SER A 22 8.56 2.19 -23.85
C SER A 22 7.93 0.83 -23.46
N ARG A 23 8.52 0.11 -22.49
CA ARG A 23 7.91 -1.12 -21.97
C ARG A 23 6.67 -0.83 -21.10
N GLY A 24 6.65 0.28 -20.40
CA GLY A 24 5.51 0.73 -19.62
C GLY A 24 4.30 1.09 -20.49
N GLU A 25 4.55 1.75 -21.64
CA GLU A 25 3.53 2.00 -22.65
C GLU A 25 2.86 0.70 -23.12
N SER A 26 3.66 -0.32 -23.48
CA SER A 26 3.11 -1.63 -23.88
C SER A 26 2.28 -2.28 -22.75
N TYR A 27 2.69 -2.12 -21.48
CA TYR A 27 1.93 -2.63 -20.34
C TYR A 27 0.62 -1.87 -20.11
N TYR A 28 0.62 -0.56 -20.36
CA TYR A 28 -0.59 0.27 -20.35
C TYR A 28 -1.55 -0.15 -21.46
N GLU A 29 -1.08 -0.23 -22.72
CA GLU A 29 -1.87 -0.65 -23.88
C GLU A 29 -2.47 -2.05 -23.71
N ASP A 30 -1.77 -2.96 -23.06
CA ASP A 30 -2.24 -4.31 -22.73
C ASP A 30 -3.25 -4.34 -21.57
N GLY A 31 -3.57 -3.20 -20.96
CA GLY A 31 -4.44 -3.10 -19.79
C GLY A 31 -3.89 -3.93 -18.61
N ALA A 32 -2.59 -3.88 -18.37
CA ALA A 32 -1.94 -4.70 -17.35
C ALA A 32 -2.23 -4.22 -15.92
N ILE A 33 -2.70 -2.98 -15.74
CA ILE A 33 -3.05 -2.43 -14.42
C ILE A 33 -4.44 -2.93 -13.99
N ALA A 34 -4.50 -3.46 -12.79
CA ALA A 34 -5.73 -3.87 -12.13
C ALA A 34 -5.89 -3.12 -10.80
N ASN A 35 -7.13 -2.96 -10.34
CA ASN A 35 -7.46 -2.33 -9.07
C ASN A 35 -6.81 -0.95 -8.86
N PRO A 36 -6.81 -0.04 -9.87
CA PRO A 36 -6.23 1.27 -9.70
C PRO A 36 -7.02 2.07 -8.65
N ARG A 37 -6.31 2.71 -7.73
CA ARG A 37 -6.93 3.49 -6.64
C ARG A 37 -6.05 4.65 -6.23
N THR A 38 -6.66 5.67 -5.64
CA THR A 38 -5.95 6.80 -5.05
C THR A 38 -6.10 6.80 -3.53
N GLN A 39 -5.03 7.17 -2.82
CA GLN A 39 -5.03 7.38 -1.37
C GLN A 39 -4.18 8.61 -1.04
N GLY A 40 -4.82 9.73 -0.71
CA GLY A 40 -4.13 11.01 -0.60
C GLY A 40 -3.40 11.34 -1.90
N MET A 41 -2.11 11.58 -1.83
CA MET A 41 -1.23 11.85 -2.98
C MET A 41 -0.64 10.59 -3.62
N GLN A 42 -1.13 9.41 -3.28
CA GLN A 42 -0.62 8.15 -3.81
C GLN A 42 -1.55 7.56 -4.87
N LEU A 43 -0.93 7.08 -5.94
CA LEU A 43 -1.53 6.17 -6.92
C LEU A 43 -1.10 4.75 -6.56
N LEU A 44 -2.05 3.83 -6.50
CA LEU A 44 -1.80 2.42 -6.19
C LEU A 44 -2.48 1.54 -7.25
N GLY A 45 -1.86 0.42 -7.56
CA GLY A 45 -2.43 -0.55 -8.50
C GLY A 45 -1.66 -1.86 -8.47
N ASP A 46 -2.30 -2.89 -9.00
CA ASP A 46 -1.70 -4.21 -9.20
C ASP A 46 -1.37 -4.37 -10.68
N CYS A 47 -0.10 -4.62 -11.02
CA CYS A 47 0.34 -4.77 -12.40
C CYS A 47 0.59 -6.24 -12.75
N ARG A 48 -0.12 -6.78 -13.73
CA ARG A 48 0.17 -8.11 -14.28
C ARG A 48 1.52 -8.07 -14.98
N GLY A 49 2.39 -9.00 -14.65
CA GLY A 49 3.72 -9.10 -15.24
C GLY A 49 4.16 -10.53 -15.45
N SER A 50 5.47 -10.79 -15.41
CA SER A 50 6.03 -12.13 -15.62
C SER A 50 5.88 -13.06 -14.42
N ALA A 51 5.63 -12.54 -13.22
CA ALA A 51 5.39 -13.35 -12.04
C ALA A 51 3.96 -13.89 -12.02
N PRO A 52 3.72 -15.04 -11.36
CA PRO A 52 2.37 -15.60 -11.19
C PRO A 52 1.42 -14.65 -10.42
N ALA A 53 1.94 -13.94 -9.42
CA ALA A 53 1.20 -12.90 -8.69
C ALA A 53 1.45 -11.52 -9.32
N PRO A 54 0.43 -10.63 -9.37
CA PRO A 54 0.62 -9.27 -9.83
C PRO A 54 1.62 -8.50 -8.95
N TYR A 55 2.40 -7.63 -9.58
CA TYR A 55 3.27 -6.70 -8.87
C TYR A 55 2.45 -5.57 -8.25
N ARG A 56 2.66 -5.30 -6.96
CA ARG A 56 2.10 -4.13 -6.29
C ARG A 56 2.89 -2.88 -6.67
N VAL A 57 2.19 -1.87 -7.13
CA VAL A 57 2.78 -0.62 -7.59
C VAL A 57 2.20 0.53 -6.78
N THR A 58 3.09 1.38 -6.29
CA THR A 58 2.72 2.63 -5.60
C THR A 58 3.55 3.76 -6.18
N VAL A 59 2.89 4.86 -6.55
CA VAL A 59 3.54 6.09 -6.97
C VAL A 59 3.02 7.22 -6.09
N MET A 60 3.93 7.96 -5.48
CA MET A 60 3.62 9.18 -4.73
C MET A 60 3.78 10.38 -5.63
N LEU A 61 2.75 11.19 -5.75
CA LEU A 61 2.77 12.48 -6.43
C LEU A 61 3.09 13.59 -5.42
N GLY A 62 3.82 14.59 -5.85
CA GLY A 62 4.13 15.81 -5.10
C GLY A 62 3.65 17.04 -5.86
N GLU A 63 3.86 18.23 -5.31
CA GLU A 63 3.48 19.49 -5.96
C GLU A 63 4.18 19.66 -7.32
N ASP A 64 5.40 19.16 -7.46
CA ASP A 64 6.24 19.29 -8.65
C ASP A 64 6.26 18.01 -9.53
N GLY A 65 5.27 17.12 -9.41
CA GLY A 65 5.19 15.88 -10.21
C GLY A 65 5.42 14.60 -9.41
N ILE A 66 6.22 13.65 -9.92
CA ILE A 66 6.44 12.33 -9.32
C ILE A 66 7.48 12.42 -8.21
N ALA A 67 7.05 12.33 -6.94
CA ALA A 67 7.93 12.44 -5.77
C ALA A 67 8.66 11.13 -5.45
N ALA A 68 7.98 9.99 -5.54
CA ALA A 68 8.55 8.68 -5.26
C ALA A 68 7.74 7.57 -5.94
N ALA A 69 8.37 6.42 -6.16
CA ALA A 69 7.68 5.24 -6.62
C ALA A 69 8.28 3.96 -6.03
N SER A 70 7.46 2.97 -5.82
CA SER A 70 7.87 1.62 -5.44
C SER A 70 7.09 0.57 -6.22
N CYS A 71 7.73 -0.57 -6.45
CA CYS A 71 7.11 -1.72 -7.10
C CYS A 71 7.70 -2.99 -6.50
N SER A 72 6.88 -3.99 -6.24
CA SER A 72 7.34 -5.29 -5.74
C SER A 72 8.10 -6.13 -6.78
N CYS A 73 8.39 -5.61 -7.97
CA CYS A 73 9.23 -6.27 -8.95
C CYS A 73 10.74 -6.11 -8.60
N PRO A 74 11.62 -6.97 -9.13
CA PRO A 74 13.06 -6.91 -8.82
C PRO A 74 13.77 -5.59 -9.18
N VAL A 75 13.16 -4.76 -10.04
CA VAL A 75 13.72 -3.44 -10.42
C VAL A 75 13.38 -2.38 -9.39
N GLY A 76 12.23 -2.52 -8.70
CA GLY A 76 11.76 -1.53 -7.72
C GLY A 76 11.13 -0.29 -8.37
N GLY A 77 11.44 0.90 -7.83
CA GLY A 77 10.93 2.17 -8.33
C GLY A 77 11.46 2.53 -9.73
N GLY A 78 10.73 3.33 -10.49
CA GLY A 78 11.10 3.75 -11.84
C GLY A 78 10.99 2.67 -12.91
N CYS A 79 10.41 1.53 -12.61
CA CYS A 79 10.26 0.42 -13.54
C CYS A 79 9.04 0.61 -14.49
N LYS A 80 8.99 -0.23 -15.52
CA LYS A 80 7.87 -0.26 -16.49
C LYS A 80 6.47 -0.38 -15.85
N HIS A 81 6.34 -1.02 -14.68
CA HIS A 81 5.06 -1.16 -14.00
C HIS A 81 4.61 0.15 -13.36
N CYS A 82 5.57 0.95 -12.84
CA CYS A 82 5.29 2.30 -12.36
C CYS A 82 4.86 3.20 -13.51
N VAL A 83 5.55 3.11 -14.66
CA VAL A 83 5.16 3.85 -15.86
C VAL A 83 3.74 3.47 -16.33
N ALA A 84 3.42 2.18 -16.38
CA ALA A 84 2.08 1.73 -16.75
C ALA A 84 1.00 2.31 -15.83
N LEU A 85 1.23 2.35 -14.50
CA LEU A 85 0.30 2.95 -13.55
C LEU A 85 0.15 4.47 -13.78
N LEU A 86 1.26 5.17 -14.04
CA LEU A 86 1.26 6.61 -14.34
C LEU A 86 0.51 6.92 -15.66
N LEU A 87 0.73 6.13 -16.70
CA LEU A 87 -0.01 6.29 -17.97
C LEU A 87 -1.49 5.97 -17.81
N THR A 88 -1.85 4.95 -17.00
CA THR A 88 -3.25 4.69 -16.65
C THR A 88 -3.86 5.90 -15.93
N TRP A 89 -3.12 6.54 -15.01
CA TRP A 89 -3.59 7.75 -14.35
C TRP A 89 -3.76 8.92 -15.32
N LEU A 90 -2.82 9.08 -16.25
CA LEU A 90 -2.84 10.17 -17.23
C LEU A 90 -4.02 10.07 -18.20
N TYR A 91 -4.28 8.87 -18.72
CA TYR A 91 -5.25 8.67 -19.79
C TYR A 91 -6.61 8.16 -19.35
N GLU A 92 -6.69 7.51 -18.19
CA GLU A 92 -7.89 6.89 -17.65
C GLU A 92 -8.09 7.21 -16.16
N PRO A 93 -8.03 8.48 -15.72
CA PRO A 93 -8.12 8.85 -14.32
C PRO A 93 -9.43 8.39 -13.65
N GLU A 94 -10.52 8.28 -14.44
CA GLU A 94 -11.82 7.79 -13.97
C GLU A 94 -11.82 6.29 -13.62
N SER A 95 -10.83 5.53 -14.05
CA SER A 95 -10.67 4.12 -13.68
C SER A 95 -10.24 3.93 -12.21
N PHE A 96 -9.69 5.00 -11.60
CA PHE A 96 -9.20 4.95 -10.23
C PHE A 96 -10.31 5.05 -9.20
N VAL A 97 -10.35 4.08 -8.28
CA VAL A 97 -11.24 4.13 -7.11
C VAL A 97 -10.68 5.11 -6.08
N THR A 98 -11.43 6.16 -5.80
CA THR A 98 -11.04 7.16 -4.81
C THR A 98 -11.45 6.77 -3.39
N GLN A 99 -10.83 7.38 -2.39
CA GLN A 99 -11.22 7.20 -0.99
C GLN A 99 -12.68 7.62 -0.75
N GLU A 100 -13.14 8.71 -1.40
CA GLU A 100 -14.52 9.18 -1.31
C GLU A 100 -15.53 8.15 -1.85
N MET A 101 -15.21 7.53 -2.99
CA MET A 101 -16.04 6.45 -3.56
C MET A 101 -16.12 5.26 -2.61
N THR A 102 -15.01 4.88 -1.98
CA THR A 102 -14.97 3.80 -1.00
C THR A 102 -15.80 4.15 0.23
N GLN A 103 -15.62 5.36 0.79
CA GLN A 103 -16.41 5.84 1.94
C GLN A 103 -17.90 5.85 1.63
N LYS A 104 -18.31 6.34 0.45
CA LYS A 104 -19.70 6.33 0.03
C LYS A 104 -20.26 4.91 -0.05
N ARG A 105 -19.53 3.98 -0.68
CA ARG A 105 -19.96 2.56 -0.76
C ARG A 105 -20.11 1.91 0.61
N LEU A 106 -19.27 2.27 1.58
CA LEU A 106 -19.36 1.78 2.95
C LEU A 106 -20.53 2.44 3.70
N ALA A 107 -20.76 3.75 3.51
CA ALA A 107 -21.85 4.49 4.15
C ALA A 107 -23.25 4.02 3.71
N ASP A 108 -23.37 3.51 2.49
CA ASP A 108 -24.64 2.99 1.93
C ASP A 108 -24.98 1.58 2.46
N ARG A 109 -24.10 0.94 3.26
CA ARG A 109 -24.34 -0.40 3.81
C ARG A 109 -24.84 -0.35 5.25
N SER A 110 -25.67 -1.33 5.60
CA SER A 110 -26.08 -1.53 6.99
C SER A 110 -24.90 -2.03 7.85
N ARG A 111 -25.04 -1.88 9.16
CA ARG A 111 -24.05 -2.42 10.11
C ARG A 111 -23.86 -3.93 9.94
N GLU A 112 -24.97 -4.66 9.75
CA GLU A 112 -24.99 -6.11 9.57
C GLU A 112 -24.24 -6.52 8.29
N GLU A 113 -24.44 -5.78 7.19
CA GLU A 113 -23.69 -6.02 5.94
C GLU A 113 -22.20 -5.72 6.09
N LEU A 114 -21.84 -4.67 6.84
CA LEU A 114 -20.43 -4.35 7.09
C LEU A 114 -19.75 -5.44 7.94
N VAL A 115 -20.42 -5.96 8.97
CA VAL A 115 -19.89 -7.07 9.78
C VAL A 115 -19.70 -8.31 8.92
N ALA A 116 -20.70 -8.71 8.13
CA ALA A 116 -20.58 -9.86 7.24
C ALA A 116 -19.45 -9.69 6.21
N LEU A 117 -19.25 -8.48 5.68
CA LEU A 117 -18.16 -8.17 4.77
C LEU A 117 -16.80 -8.33 5.45
N ILE A 118 -16.64 -7.81 6.68
CA ILE A 118 -15.41 -7.94 7.46
C ILE A 118 -15.13 -9.42 7.78
N GLU A 119 -16.13 -10.19 8.20
CA GLU A 119 -15.97 -11.64 8.43
C GLU A 119 -15.52 -12.37 7.17
N GLN A 120 -16.08 -12.03 6.01
CA GLN A 120 -15.66 -12.58 4.74
C GLN A 120 -14.22 -12.18 4.39
N MET A 121 -13.82 -10.93 4.62
CA MET A 121 -12.45 -10.47 4.40
C MET A 121 -11.46 -11.23 5.29
N ILE A 122 -11.75 -11.41 6.57
CA ILE A 122 -10.92 -12.17 7.52
C ILE A 122 -10.83 -13.65 7.12
N SER A 123 -11.92 -14.26 6.62
CA SER A 123 -11.88 -15.65 6.16
C SER A 123 -10.94 -15.87 4.98
N HIS A 124 -10.74 -14.86 4.12
CA HIS A 124 -9.81 -14.91 3.00
C HIS A 124 -8.39 -14.46 3.37
N TYR A 125 -8.29 -13.55 4.33
CA TYR A 125 -7.05 -12.91 4.79
C TYR A 125 -7.00 -12.92 6.32
N PRO A 126 -6.61 -14.05 6.96
CA PRO A 126 -6.65 -14.20 8.43
C PRO A 126 -5.87 -13.12 9.18
N ASP A 127 -4.79 -12.61 8.62
CA ASP A 127 -3.96 -11.55 9.22
C ASP A 127 -4.73 -10.25 9.48
N LEU A 128 -5.88 -10.03 8.80
CA LEU A 128 -6.74 -8.89 9.06
C LEU A 128 -7.43 -8.97 10.43
N ALA A 129 -7.47 -10.14 11.07
CA ALA A 129 -8.06 -10.29 12.41
C ALA A 129 -7.32 -9.43 13.45
N ASP A 130 -6.01 -9.25 13.31
CA ASP A 130 -5.20 -8.41 14.19
C ASP A 130 -5.69 -6.95 14.21
N LEU A 131 -6.28 -6.47 13.13
CA LEU A 131 -6.82 -5.11 13.07
C LEU A 131 -8.04 -4.91 13.98
N LEU A 132 -8.76 -5.99 14.33
CA LEU A 132 -9.90 -5.92 15.25
C LEU A 132 -9.46 -5.66 16.70
N GLU A 133 -8.22 -6.00 17.04
CA GLU A 133 -7.64 -5.78 18.37
C GLU A 133 -7.09 -4.35 18.53
N MET A 134 -7.02 -3.59 17.43
CA MET A 134 -6.43 -2.26 17.43
C MET A 134 -7.50 -1.16 17.61
N PRO A 135 -7.23 -0.14 18.43
CA PRO A 135 -8.07 1.05 18.43
C PRO A 135 -7.98 1.77 17.09
N ILE A 136 -9.12 2.29 16.62
CA ILE A 136 -9.15 3.05 15.36
C ILE A 136 -8.80 4.49 15.67
N ALA A 137 -7.72 5.00 15.09
CA ALA A 137 -7.22 6.35 15.27
C ALA A 137 -8.31 7.41 15.02
N GLY A 138 -8.51 8.32 15.94
CA GLY A 138 -9.52 9.38 15.87
C GLY A 138 -10.98 8.93 16.06
N VAL A 139 -11.24 7.62 16.27
CA VAL A 139 -12.59 7.07 16.43
C VAL A 139 -12.77 6.38 17.77
N SER A 140 -11.78 5.57 18.19
CA SER A 140 -11.79 4.88 19.47
C SER A 140 -11.63 5.85 20.64
N ALA A 141 -12.09 5.47 21.83
CA ALA A 141 -11.90 6.32 23.01
C ALA A 141 -10.40 6.58 23.26
N PRO A 142 -10.00 7.81 23.63
CA PRO A 142 -8.59 8.16 23.84
C PRO A 142 -7.86 7.30 24.89
N SER A 143 -8.61 6.62 25.76
CA SER A 143 -8.09 5.70 26.76
C SER A 143 -7.84 4.27 26.25
N SER A 144 -8.20 3.98 25.00
CA SER A 144 -7.94 2.69 24.38
C SER A 144 -6.46 2.60 24.00
N GLY A 145 -5.66 2.01 24.88
CA GLY A 145 -4.23 1.78 24.62
C GLY A 145 -4.03 0.68 23.58
N LEU A 146 -3.14 0.90 22.66
CA LEU A 146 -2.68 -0.10 21.70
C LEU A 146 -1.76 -1.12 22.42
N ASP A 147 -2.06 -2.40 22.26
CA ASP A 147 -1.17 -3.46 22.77
C ASP A 147 0.06 -3.61 21.85
N PRO A 148 1.29 -3.39 22.34
CA PRO A 148 2.50 -3.59 21.54
C PRO A 148 2.62 -5.00 20.92
N ALA A 149 2.04 -6.02 21.57
CA ALA A 149 2.09 -7.40 21.09
C ALA A 149 1.39 -7.56 19.73
N VAL A 150 0.33 -6.79 19.47
CA VAL A 150 -0.37 -6.79 18.17
C VAL A 150 0.54 -6.30 17.06
N ILE A 151 1.26 -5.21 17.30
CA ILE A 151 2.20 -4.65 16.31
C ILE A 151 3.37 -5.60 16.08
N ARG A 152 3.97 -6.16 17.16
CA ARG A 152 5.07 -7.13 17.03
C ARG A 152 4.65 -8.33 16.18
N ARG A 153 3.45 -8.88 16.42
CA ARG A 153 2.91 -9.99 15.62
C ARG A 153 2.74 -9.62 14.15
N GLN A 154 2.24 -8.41 13.82
CA GLN A 154 2.15 -7.93 12.45
C GLN A 154 3.52 -7.79 11.77
N VAL A 155 4.51 -7.26 12.49
CA VAL A 155 5.89 -7.13 11.99
C VAL A 155 6.52 -8.50 11.77
N SER A 156 6.41 -9.42 12.74
CA SER A 156 6.90 -10.79 12.62
C SER A 156 6.29 -11.49 11.41
N ASN A 157 4.96 -11.42 11.25
CA ASN A 157 4.28 -11.98 10.08
C ASN A 157 4.77 -11.36 8.76
N ALA A 158 5.03 -10.05 8.73
CA ALA A 158 5.57 -9.37 7.56
C ALA A 158 6.99 -9.85 7.22
N MET A 159 7.83 -10.06 8.24
CA MET A 159 9.20 -10.53 8.10
C MET A 159 9.25 -12.02 7.73
N ASP A 160 8.41 -12.87 8.34
CA ASP A 160 8.34 -14.31 8.05
C ASP A 160 7.83 -14.60 6.63
N ASN A 161 6.94 -13.74 6.11
CA ASN A 161 6.50 -13.79 4.73
C ASN A 161 7.51 -13.18 3.74
N ALA A 162 8.60 -12.58 4.25
CA ALA A 162 9.73 -12.12 3.45
C ALA A 162 10.69 -13.29 3.24
N GLY A 163 10.70 -13.84 2.07
CA GLY A 163 11.59 -14.94 1.77
C GLY A 163 11.64 -15.26 0.29
N TYR A 164 12.63 -16.06 -0.06
CA TYR A 164 12.73 -16.65 -1.37
C TYR A 164 11.67 -17.76 -1.46
N ASP A 165 10.57 -17.51 -2.15
CA ASP A 165 9.60 -18.56 -2.49
C ASP A 165 10.19 -19.42 -3.61
N ASP A 166 10.89 -20.50 -3.23
CA ASP A 166 11.57 -21.42 -4.13
C ASP A 166 10.64 -21.99 -5.23
N TRP A 167 9.32 -22.01 -4.96
CA TRP A 167 8.32 -22.51 -5.89
C TRP A 167 7.82 -21.47 -6.89
N ARG A 168 8.01 -20.18 -6.61
CA ARG A 168 7.47 -19.08 -7.43
C ARG A 168 8.53 -18.14 -8.01
N GLY A 169 9.80 -18.32 -7.63
CA GLY A 169 10.92 -17.55 -8.19
C GLY A 169 10.87 -16.05 -7.91
N GLY A 170 10.20 -15.62 -6.85
CA GLY A 170 10.05 -14.22 -6.46
C GLY A 170 10.54 -13.95 -5.04
N TYR A 171 11.26 -12.86 -4.85
CA TYR A 171 11.60 -12.33 -3.53
C TYR A 171 10.42 -11.51 -3.02
N SER A 172 9.86 -11.88 -1.88
CA SER A 172 8.83 -11.10 -1.19
C SER A 172 9.52 -10.05 -0.33
N ASP A 173 9.48 -8.79 -0.76
CA ASP A 173 10.02 -7.67 -0.01
C ASP A 173 9.05 -7.27 1.12
N PRO A 174 9.46 -7.35 2.40
CA PRO A 174 8.64 -7.00 3.54
C PRO A 174 8.36 -5.49 3.63
N SER A 175 9.12 -4.66 2.92
CA SER A 175 9.09 -3.20 3.06
C SER A 175 7.69 -2.61 2.90
N THR A 176 6.88 -3.15 1.96
CA THR A 176 5.51 -2.67 1.74
C THR A 176 4.61 -2.90 2.96
N GLN A 177 4.74 -4.05 3.62
CA GLN A 177 3.96 -4.39 4.81
C GLN A 177 4.45 -3.59 6.02
N LEU A 178 5.77 -3.49 6.20
CA LEU A 178 6.38 -2.67 7.25
C LEU A 178 6.01 -1.19 7.11
N TYR A 179 5.99 -0.68 5.88
CA TYR A 179 5.54 0.68 5.62
C TYR A 179 4.05 0.87 5.95
N ALA A 180 3.20 -0.10 5.65
CA ALA A 180 1.78 -0.04 6.02
C ALA A 180 1.58 -0.02 7.55
N ILE A 181 2.44 -0.74 8.31
CA ILE A 181 2.45 -0.69 9.78
C ILE A 181 2.91 0.70 10.25
N ALA A 182 3.98 1.26 9.68
CA ALA A 182 4.42 2.62 10.01
C ALA A 182 3.32 3.67 9.76
N GLN A 183 2.57 3.55 8.66
CA GLN A 183 1.43 4.44 8.37
C GLN A 183 0.32 4.38 9.43
N GLN A 184 0.18 3.28 10.18
CA GLN A 184 -0.75 3.25 11.32
C GLN A 184 -0.28 4.20 12.42
N GLY A 185 1.03 4.26 12.68
CA GLY A 185 1.63 5.25 13.58
C GLY A 185 1.35 6.69 13.13
N ASP A 186 1.50 6.98 11.84
CA ASP A 186 1.19 8.29 11.27
C ASP A 186 -0.28 8.69 11.47
N ARG A 187 -1.22 7.73 11.35
CA ARG A 187 -2.64 7.98 11.61
C ARG A 187 -2.92 8.35 13.07
N TYR A 188 -2.27 7.66 14.02
CA TYR A 188 -2.36 8.01 15.44
C TYR A 188 -1.76 9.39 15.72
N LEU A 189 -0.63 9.74 15.09
CA LEU A 189 -0.05 11.07 15.19
C LEU A 189 -1.01 12.14 14.69
N ALA A 190 -1.59 11.94 13.52
CA ALA A 190 -2.55 12.88 12.92
C ALA A 190 -3.80 13.04 13.79
N ALA A 191 -4.21 12.01 14.53
CA ALA A 191 -5.33 12.04 15.49
C ALA A 191 -4.93 12.65 16.86
N GLY A 192 -3.65 12.98 17.09
CA GLY A 192 -3.15 13.47 18.38
C GLY A 192 -2.96 12.38 19.44
N GLU A 193 -2.99 11.11 19.04
CA GLU A 193 -2.87 9.93 19.91
C GLU A 193 -1.40 9.49 20.04
N TRP A 194 -0.57 10.36 20.60
CA TRP A 194 0.90 10.19 20.66
C TRP A 194 1.34 8.89 21.32
N ALA A 195 0.63 8.42 22.37
CA ALA A 195 0.97 7.19 23.07
C ALA A 195 0.86 5.96 22.14
N ASN A 196 -0.23 5.86 21.37
CA ASN A 196 -0.43 4.78 20.40
C ASN A 196 0.58 4.87 19.24
N ALA A 197 0.88 6.07 18.76
CA ALA A 197 1.90 6.26 17.73
C ALA A 197 3.29 5.78 18.19
N VAL A 198 3.70 6.10 19.42
CA VAL A 198 4.96 5.64 19.99
C VAL A 198 4.99 4.11 20.09
N VAL A 199 3.89 3.48 20.51
CA VAL A 199 3.80 2.01 20.57
C VAL A 199 4.06 1.39 19.19
N VAL A 200 3.46 1.94 18.13
CA VAL A 200 3.67 1.42 16.76
C VAL A 200 5.14 1.53 16.35
N TYR A 201 5.75 2.72 16.49
CA TYR A 201 7.11 2.92 16.01
C TYR A 201 8.15 2.17 16.84
N VAL A 202 7.97 2.09 18.16
CA VAL A 202 8.90 1.34 19.03
C VAL A 202 8.82 -0.15 18.73
N ALA A 203 7.61 -0.73 18.69
CA ALA A 203 7.44 -2.14 18.39
C ALA A 203 7.95 -2.50 16.98
N LEU A 204 7.70 -1.65 15.98
CA LEU A 204 8.23 -1.83 14.63
C LEU A 204 9.77 -1.82 14.63
N ALA A 205 10.39 -0.85 15.30
CA ALA A 205 11.84 -0.73 15.34
C ALA A 205 12.50 -1.91 16.10
N GLU A 206 11.95 -2.30 17.24
CA GLU A 206 12.46 -3.42 18.04
C GLU A 206 12.44 -4.74 17.26
N GLU A 207 11.33 -5.09 16.61
CA GLU A 207 11.21 -6.34 15.85
C GLU A 207 12.10 -6.34 14.61
N VAL A 208 12.15 -5.23 13.86
CA VAL A 208 13.02 -5.13 12.68
C VAL A 208 14.50 -5.23 13.09
N MET A 209 14.90 -4.55 14.16
CA MET A 209 16.30 -4.63 14.65
C MET A 209 16.63 -6.02 15.18
N GLY A 210 15.72 -6.64 15.94
CA GLY A 210 15.91 -7.98 16.48
C GLY A 210 16.11 -9.03 15.39
N SER A 211 15.41 -8.94 14.28
CA SER A 211 15.56 -9.86 13.15
C SER A 211 16.92 -9.78 12.43
N TYR A 212 17.69 -8.70 12.63
CA TYR A 212 19.04 -8.56 12.08
C TYR A 212 20.14 -9.08 13.02
N GLU A 213 19.86 -9.28 14.31
CA GLU A 213 20.84 -9.80 15.28
C GLU A 213 20.93 -11.33 15.25
N ASP A 214 19.94 -12.02 14.68
CA ASP A 214 19.87 -13.49 14.57
C ASP A 214 20.46 -14.05 13.25
N ILE A 215 21.11 -13.20 12.42
CA ILE A 215 21.81 -13.57 11.18
C ILE A 215 23.32 -13.54 11.40
#